data_752197053f12ddd519b767e2f4f480a2
#
_entry.id   752197053f12ddd519b767e2f4f480a2
#
_cell.length_a   1.000
_cell.length_b   1.000
_cell.length_c   1.000
_cell.angle_alpha   90.00
_cell.angle_beta   90.00
_cell.angle_gamma   90.00
#
_symmetry.space_group_name_H-M   'P 1'
#
loop_
_entity.id
_entity.type
_entity.pdbx_description
1 polymer ?
#
loop_
_entity_poly.entity_id
_entity_poly.type
_entity_poly.pdbx_seq_one_letter_code
_entity_poly.pdbx_strand_id
1 'polypeptide(L)'
;MTRLQKITLLVVAALFAGTLCSFGQASNDQPSATTENNGKNVKEIKGVHRIIKLGDPELMYSKGMEYYNNEKWRRASDLFDACQGYYVGNEREDSIAFFAARCKFKSRNYADATPQLEDFRRKFGRSIFIEDAEAMLAMCSYYLAPGPTRDQTITTQAIISFSEFIERYPDSKRVEAFSNLITELTERLKKKAYLNAYTYYKIQRYKSAVVALRNALKLYPETPHREEILYLIAVSNYRLANNSVEEKQGERYLNVLDSYYSFINEFPESKHRKELERYIKEAKDYLDKNNIEKQQ
;
A
#
# COMPACT_ATOMS: atom_id res chain seq x y z
N MET A 1 5.75 -8.90 10.96
CA MET A 1 4.33 -9.01 10.51
C MET A 1 3.48 -9.35 11.72
N THR A 2 2.59 -8.47 12.12
CA THR A 2 1.67 -8.68 13.24
C THR A 2 0.59 -9.71 12.89
N ARG A 3 -0.05 -10.31 13.92
CA ARG A 3 -1.16 -11.26 13.73
C ARG A 3 -2.29 -10.68 12.85
N LEU A 4 -2.57 -9.39 12.97
CA LEU A 4 -3.55 -8.67 12.13
C LEU A 4 -3.14 -8.66 10.64
N GLN A 5 -1.88 -8.39 10.33
CA GLN A 5 -1.38 -8.41 8.95
C GLN A 5 -1.48 -9.79 8.29
N LYS A 6 -1.35 -10.87 9.09
CA LYS A 6 -1.55 -12.23 8.59
C LYS A 6 -3.02 -12.54 8.33
N ILE A 7 -3.93 -12.01 9.14
CA ILE A 7 -5.37 -12.21 8.97
C ILE A 7 -5.87 -11.42 7.75
N THR A 8 -5.47 -10.17 7.58
CA THR A 8 -5.82 -9.36 6.40
C THR A 8 -5.25 -9.97 5.11
N LEU A 9 -4.03 -10.49 5.16
CA LEU A 9 -3.41 -11.19 4.03
C LEU A 9 -4.16 -12.49 3.67
N LEU A 10 -4.67 -13.23 4.66
CA LEU A 10 -5.46 -14.44 4.47
C LEU A 10 -6.84 -14.15 3.88
N VAL A 11 -7.51 -13.10 4.33
CA VAL A 11 -8.82 -12.67 3.82
C VAL A 11 -8.72 -12.20 2.37
N VAL A 12 -7.70 -11.41 2.05
CA VAL A 12 -7.47 -10.95 0.66
C VAL A 12 -7.06 -12.10 -0.26
N ALA A 13 -6.24 -13.05 0.23
CA ALA A 13 -5.90 -14.25 -0.54
C ALA A 13 -7.13 -15.15 -0.79
N ALA A 14 -8.06 -15.23 0.17
CA ALA A 14 -9.31 -15.97 0.04
C ALA A 14 -10.28 -15.33 -0.97
N LEU A 15 -10.32 -13.98 -1.04
CA LEU A 15 -11.14 -13.26 -2.01
C LEU A 15 -10.68 -13.49 -3.46
N PHE A 16 -9.39 -13.71 -3.68
CA PHE A 16 -8.84 -14.07 -4.99
C PHE A 16 -8.89 -15.57 -5.31
N ALA A 17 -9.07 -16.43 -4.30
CA ALA A 17 -9.26 -17.88 -4.48
C ALA A 17 -10.72 -18.25 -4.78
N GLY A 18 -11.68 -17.44 -4.30
CA GLY A 18 -13.12 -17.73 -4.39
C GLY A 18 -13.77 -17.53 -5.76
N THR A 19 -13.07 -16.96 -6.74
CA THR A 19 -13.60 -16.82 -8.12
C THR A 19 -13.42 -18.06 -9.00
N LEU A 20 -13.23 -19.22 -8.41
CA LEU A 20 -13.19 -20.53 -9.13
C LEU A 20 -14.56 -21.19 -9.26
N CYS A 21 -15.66 -20.56 -8.85
CA CYS A 21 -16.98 -21.14 -8.99
C CYS A 21 -17.77 -20.48 -10.11
N SER A 22 -18.16 -21.31 -11.04
CA SER A 22 -19.18 -21.14 -12.08
C SER A 22 -18.71 -20.46 -13.36
N PHE A 23 -17.77 -21.04 -14.07
CA PHE A 23 -17.95 -21.05 -15.53
C PHE A 23 -19.01 -22.10 -15.84
N GLY A 24 -20.20 -21.62 -16.19
CA GLY A 24 -21.27 -22.45 -16.70
C GLY A 24 -20.76 -23.33 -17.85
N GLN A 25 -21.18 -24.57 -17.83
CA GLN A 25 -21.08 -25.47 -18.98
C GLN A 25 -21.67 -24.73 -20.20
N ALA A 26 -20.79 -24.13 -21.01
CA ALA A 26 -21.15 -23.79 -22.37
C ALA A 26 -21.32 -25.14 -23.09
N SER A 27 -22.54 -25.31 -23.62
CA SER A 27 -22.96 -26.42 -24.44
C SER A 27 -21.86 -26.85 -25.42
N ASN A 28 -21.52 -28.13 -25.36
CA ASN A 28 -20.74 -28.84 -26.38
C ASN A 28 -21.51 -28.84 -27.72
N ASP A 29 -21.32 -27.84 -28.54
CA ASP A 29 -21.49 -27.97 -29.98
C ASP A 29 -20.11 -28.09 -30.62
N GLN A 30 -19.59 -29.31 -30.65
CA GLN A 30 -18.46 -29.68 -31.49
C GLN A 30 -18.94 -29.80 -32.93
N PRO A 31 -18.29 -29.13 -33.91
CA PRO A 31 -18.30 -29.59 -35.27
C PRO A 31 -17.39 -30.84 -35.33
N SER A 32 -18.00 -31.97 -35.70
CA SER A 32 -17.33 -33.19 -35.98
C SER A 32 -16.37 -33.04 -37.17
N ALA A 33 -15.08 -32.80 -36.89
CA ALA A 33 -14.03 -33.02 -37.85
C ALA A 33 -13.44 -34.39 -37.59
N THR A 34 -13.84 -35.38 -38.40
CA THR A 34 -13.18 -36.65 -38.57
C THR A 34 -11.74 -36.43 -39.05
N THR A 35 -10.79 -36.51 -38.14
CA THR A 35 -9.37 -36.58 -38.48
C THR A 35 -8.90 -37.98 -38.07
N GLU A 36 -8.54 -38.75 -39.06
CA GLU A 36 -7.98 -40.11 -38.96
C GLU A 36 -6.81 -40.12 -37.98
N ASN A 37 -6.97 -40.95 -36.98
CA ASN A 37 -6.01 -41.18 -35.91
C ASN A 37 -4.88 -42.07 -36.41
N ASN A 38 -3.82 -41.46 -36.94
CA ASN A 38 -2.56 -42.16 -37.19
C ASN A 38 -1.85 -42.29 -35.82
N GLY A 39 -1.99 -43.49 -35.20
CA GLY A 39 -1.40 -43.87 -33.92
C GLY A 39 0.12 -43.83 -33.92
N LYS A 40 0.73 -42.68 -33.84
CA LYS A 40 2.11 -42.51 -33.37
C LYS A 40 2.06 -42.01 -31.95
N ASN A 41 2.64 -42.81 -31.04
CA ASN A 41 2.96 -42.41 -29.66
C ASN A 41 3.63 -41.06 -29.67
N VAL A 42 2.85 -39.98 -29.52
CA VAL A 42 3.36 -38.61 -29.32
C VAL A 42 3.97 -38.61 -27.93
N LYS A 43 5.31 -38.76 -27.86
CA LYS A 43 6.06 -38.56 -26.62
C LYS A 43 5.63 -37.24 -26.04
N GLU A 44 5.01 -37.27 -24.85
CA GLU A 44 4.58 -36.07 -24.13
C GLU A 44 5.76 -35.09 -24.05
N ILE A 45 5.62 -33.92 -24.70
CA ILE A 45 6.68 -32.94 -24.76
C ILE A 45 6.72 -32.26 -23.39
N LYS A 46 7.68 -32.68 -22.57
CA LYS A 46 7.91 -32.11 -21.24
C LYS A 46 8.96 -31.01 -21.31
N GLY A 47 8.58 -29.83 -20.88
CA GLY A 47 9.48 -28.70 -20.69
C GLY A 47 9.08 -27.44 -21.49
N VAL A 48 8.89 -26.35 -20.79
CA VAL A 48 8.45 -25.02 -21.33
C VAL A 48 9.32 -24.62 -22.53
N HIS A 49 10.64 -24.68 -22.41
CA HIS A 49 11.56 -24.25 -23.47
C HIS A 49 11.42 -25.05 -24.77
N ARG A 50 11.13 -26.36 -24.68
CA ARG A 50 10.91 -27.23 -25.87
C ARG A 50 9.60 -26.87 -26.57
N ILE A 51 8.53 -26.56 -25.77
CA ILE A 51 7.23 -26.18 -26.29
C ILE A 51 7.36 -24.83 -27.04
N ILE A 52 8.03 -23.87 -26.45
CA ILE A 52 8.27 -22.54 -27.09
C ILE A 52 9.07 -22.71 -28.38
N LYS A 53 10.10 -23.56 -28.40
CA LYS A 53 10.95 -23.81 -29.58
C LYS A 53 10.19 -24.45 -30.74
N LEU A 54 9.09 -25.15 -30.50
CA LEU A 54 8.25 -25.71 -31.56
C LEU A 54 7.46 -24.61 -32.30
N GLY A 55 7.20 -23.47 -31.67
CA GLY A 55 6.51 -22.34 -32.28
C GLY A 55 5.02 -22.58 -32.54
N ASP A 56 4.40 -23.59 -31.92
CA ASP A 56 2.97 -23.89 -32.07
C ASP A 56 2.16 -23.12 -31.01
N PRO A 57 1.37 -22.11 -31.41
CA PRO A 57 0.61 -21.29 -30.48
C PRO A 57 -0.46 -22.05 -29.70
N GLU A 58 -1.17 -22.98 -30.34
CA GLU A 58 -2.24 -23.75 -29.69
C GLU A 58 -1.65 -24.71 -28.65
N LEU A 59 -0.50 -25.33 -28.95
CA LEU A 59 0.21 -26.17 -27.98
C LEU A 59 0.71 -25.34 -26.79
N MET A 60 1.25 -24.11 -27.04
CA MET A 60 1.68 -23.21 -25.97
C MET A 60 0.50 -22.79 -25.10
N TYR A 61 -0.63 -22.42 -25.69
CA TYR A 61 -1.83 -22.05 -24.96
C TYR A 61 -2.39 -23.21 -24.14
N SER A 62 -2.58 -24.39 -24.74
CA SER A 62 -3.14 -25.56 -24.04
C SER A 62 -2.27 -26.01 -22.87
N LYS A 63 -0.94 -26.07 -23.06
CA LYS A 63 0.02 -26.39 -22.00
C LYS A 63 0.14 -25.26 -20.97
N GLY A 64 0.00 -24.01 -21.39
CA GLY A 64 -0.10 -22.85 -20.50
C GLY A 64 -1.28 -22.99 -19.54
N MET A 65 -2.47 -23.31 -20.05
CA MET A 65 -3.65 -23.59 -19.24
C MET A 65 -3.50 -24.81 -18.33
N GLU A 66 -2.87 -25.87 -18.81
CA GLU A 66 -2.55 -27.05 -17.99
C GLU A 66 -1.66 -26.68 -16.80
N TYR A 67 -0.58 -25.91 -17.02
CA TYR A 67 0.29 -25.42 -15.95
C TYR A 67 -0.43 -24.43 -15.04
N TYR A 68 -1.30 -23.58 -15.57
CA TYR A 68 -2.12 -22.66 -14.80
C TYR A 68 -3.05 -23.41 -13.83
N ASN A 69 -3.78 -24.42 -14.30
CA ASN A 69 -4.67 -25.23 -13.48
C ASN A 69 -3.93 -26.06 -12.43
N ASN A 70 -2.66 -26.40 -12.69
CA ASN A 70 -1.76 -27.07 -11.74
C ASN A 70 -0.96 -26.10 -10.87
N GLU A 71 -1.34 -24.82 -10.81
CA GLU A 71 -0.69 -23.75 -10.03
C GLU A 71 0.80 -23.54 -10.31
N LYS A 72 1.29 -24.02 -11.46
CA LYS A 72 2.68 -23.85 -11.90
C LYS A 72 2.86 -22.48 -12.58
N TRP A 73 2.57 -21.42 -11.83
CA TRP A 73 2.41 -20.05 -12.33
C TRP A 73 3.54 -19.54 -13.23
N ARG A 74 4.81 -19.79 -12.85
CA ARG A 74 5.95 -19.36 -13.66
C ARG A 74 5.97 -20.01 -15.03
N ARG A 75 5.75 -21.34 -15.08
CA ARG A 75 5.73 -22.09 -16.34
C ARG A 75 4.56 -21.68 -17.25
N ALA A 76 3.42 -21.42 -16.63
CA ALA A 76 2.25 -20.93 -17.34
C ALA A 76 2.51 -19.52 -17.93
N SER A 77 3.09 -18.61 -17.14
CA SER A 77 3.47 -17.27 -17.58
C SER A 77 4.40 -17.30 -18.79
N ASP A 78 5.48 -18.13 -18.73
CA ASP A 78 6.45 -18.24 -19.82
C ASP A 78 5.79 -18.67 -21.14
N LEU A 79 4.80 -19.57 -21.08
CA LEU A 79 4.07 -20.02 -22.27
C LEU A 79 3.08 -18.97 -22.78
N PHE A 80 2.33 -18.29 -21.89
CA PHE A 80 1.42 -17.24 -22.30
C PHE A 80 2.18 -16.03 -22.88
N ASP A 81 3.29 -15.63 -22.26
CA ASP A 81 4.14 -14.56 -22.80
C ASP A 81 4.68 -14.94 -24.20
N ALA A 82 5.07 -16.19 -24.41
CA ALA A 82 5.58 -16.65 -25.70
C ALA A 82 4.50 -16.75 -26.79
N CYS A 83 3.25 -17.11 -26.44
CA CYS A 83 2.18 -17.24 -27.42
C CYS A 83 1.41 -15.93 -27.69
N GLN A 84 1.52 -14.92 -26.82
CA GLN A 84 0.74 -13.68 -26.91
C GLN A 84 0.84 -13.00 -28.29
N GLY A 85 2.04 -12.97 -28.87
CA GLY A 85 2.27 -12.34 -30.18
C GLY A 85 1.51 -12.98 -31.35
N TYR A 86 1.17 -14.26 -31.27
CA TYR A 86 0.43 -14.99 -32.30
C TYR A 86 -1.07 -14.74 -32.27
N TYR A 87 -1.59 -14.19 -31.16
CA TYR A 87 -3.02 -13.97 -30.95
C TYR A 87 -3.44 -12.50 -31.08
N VAL A 88 -2.57 -11.63 -31.59
CA VAL A 88 -2.88 -10.21 -31.79
C VAL A 88 -4.06 -10.08 -32.77
N GLY A 89 -5.12 -9.39 -32.34
CA GLY A 89 -6.38 -9.24 -33.10
C GLY A 89 -7.31 -10.45 -33.04
N ASN A 90 -6.98 -11.48 -32.27
CA ASN A 90 -7.82 -12.66 -32.08
C ASN A 90 -8.73 -12.48 -30.85
N GLU A 91 -9.88 -13.19 -30.83
CA GLU A 91 -10.82 -13.19 -29.70
C GLU A 91 -10.19 -13.64 -28.36
N ARG A 92 -9.08 -14.39 -28.40
CA ARG A 92 -8.35 -14.87 -27.22
C ARG A 92 -7.24 -13.95 -26.77
N GLU A 93 -7.00 -12.83 -27.45
CA GLU A 93 -5.89 -11.92 -27.12
C GLU A 93 -5.98 -11.41 -25.69
N ASP A 94 -7.18 -10.98 -25.26
CA ASP A 94 -7.41 -10.46 -23.92
C ASP A 94 -7.24 -11.54 -22.83
N SER A 95 -7.77 -12.73 -23.06
CA SER A 95 -7.66 -13.81 -22.08
C SER A 95 -6.21 -14.27 -21.90
N ILE A 96 -5.44 -14.37 -22.98
CA ILE A 96 -4.01 -14.74 -22.91
C ILE A 96 -3.22 -13.67 -22.15
N ALA A 97 -3.44 -12.39 -22.48
CA ALA A 97 -2.79 -11.27 -21.79
C ALA A 97 -3.15 -11.25 -20.29
N PHE A 98 -4.43 -11.48 -19.96
CA PHE A 98 -4.88 -11.58 -18.60
C PHE A 98 -4.23 -12.72 -17.82
N PHE A 99 -4.23 -13.95 -18.39
CA PHE A 99 -3.63 -15.10 -17.73
C PHE A 99 -2.11 -14.96 -17.56
N ALA A 100 -1.40 -14.36 -18.53
CA ALA A 100 0.02 -14.04 -18.39
C ALA A 100 0.28 -13.12 -17.19
N ALA A 101 -0.43 -12.00 -17.10
CA ALA A 101 -0.33 -11.06 -15.99
C ALA A 101 -0.75 -11.69 -14.65
N ARG A 102 -1.85 -12.46 -14.64
CA ARG A 102 -2.33 -13.16 -13.45
C ARG A 102 -1.34 -14.20 -12.95
N CYS A 103 -0.65 -14.92 -13.82
CA CYS A 103 0.42 -15.84 -13.44
C CYS A 103 1.59 -15.14 -12.75
N LYS A 104 2.00 -13.98 -13.25
CA LYS A 104 3.03 -13.14 -12.61
C LYS A 104 2.58 -12.68 -11.22
N PHE A 105 1.35 -12.20 -11.12
CA PHE A 105 0.75 -11.84 -9.84
C PHE A 105 0.72 -13.01 -8.84
N LYS A 106 0.24 -14.19 -9.26
CA LYS A 106 0.17 -15.40 -8.42
C LYS A 106 1.56 -15.92 -8.02
N SER A 107 2.56 -15.75 -8.87
CA SER A 107 3.96 -16.06 -8.53
C SER A 107 4.64 -15.02 -7.65
N ARG A 108 3.91 -13.97 -7.20
CA ARG A 108 4.39 -12.84 -6.40
C ARG A 108 5.43 -11.96 -7.11
N ASN A 109 5.48 -12.04 -8.42
CA ASN A 109 6.32 -11.16 -9.23
C ASN A 109 5.53 -9.89 -9.58
N TYR A 110 5.27 -9.06 -8.56
CA TYR A 110 4.41 -7.89 -8.68
C TYR A 110 5.02 -6.79 -9.56
N ALA A 111 6.34 -6.69 -9.58
CA ALA A 111 7.04 -5.70 -10.40
C ALA A 111 6.82 -5.95 -11.90
N ASP A 112 6.84 -7.22 -12.34
CA ASP A 112 6.60 -7.57 -13.75
C ASP A 112 5.10 -7.70 -14.07
N ALA A 113 4.26 -7.98 -13.07
CA ALA A 113 2.81 -8.02 -13.24
C ALA A 113 2.22 -6.62 -13.50
N THR A 114 2.76 -5.59 -12.82
CA THR A 114 2.24 -4.20 -12.90
C THR A 114 2.18 -3.69 -14.34
N PRO A 115 3.27 -3.64 -15.12
CA PRO A 115 3.22 -3.12 -16.49
C PRO A 115 2.30 -3.93 -17.40
N GLN A 116 2.21 -5.25 -17.22
CA GLN A 116 1.30 -6.07 -18.00
C GLN A 116 -0.18 -5.80 -17.68
N LEU A 117 -0.51 -5.58 -16.41
CA LEU A 117 -1.87 -5.21 -15.98
C LEU A 117 -2.24 -3.80 -16.45
N GLU A 118 -1.30 -2.85 -16.47
CA GLU A 118 -1.50 -1.52 -17.02
C GLU A 118 -1.76 -1.57 -18.52
N ASP A 119 -0.97 -2.36 -19.26
CA ASP A 119 -1.16 -2.59 -20.69
C ASP A 119 -2.51 -3.26 -20.98
N PHE A 120 -2.88 -4.25 -20.16
CA PHE A 120 -4.19 -4.90 -20.25
C PHE A 120 -5.33 -3.89 -20.06
N ARG A 121 -5.29 -3.07 -19.02
CA ARG A 121 -6.29 -2.02 -18.77
C ARG A 121 -6.41 -1.05 -19.94
N ARG A 122 -5.29 -0.67 -20.53
CA ARG A 122 -5.25 0.26 -21.67
C ARG A 122 -5.83 -0.34 -22.95
N LYS A 123 -5.52 -1.62 -23.25
CA LYS A 123 -5.92 -2.28 -24.49
C LYS A 123 -7.31 -2.89 -24.41
N PHE A 124 -7.65 -3.49 -23.28
CA PHE A 124 -8.83 -4.34 -23.10
C PHE A 124 -9.81 -3.81 -22.03
N GLY A 125 -10.05 -2.50 -22.04
CA GLY A 125 -10.93 -1.84 -21.06
C GLY A 125 -12.40 -2.30 -21.08
N ARG A 126 -12.82 -3.11 -22.06
CA ARG A 126 -14.16 -3.72 -22.16
C ARG A 126 -14.15 -5.23 -21.97
N SER A 127 -12.99 -5.82 -21.63
CA SER A 127 -12.90 -7.25 -21.38
C SER A 127 -13.66 -7.64 -20.10
N ILE A 128 -14.18 -8.85 -20.09
CA ILE A 128 -14.79 -9.46 -18.89
C ILE A 128 -13.83 -9.59 -17.70
N PHE A 129 -12.53 -9.53 -17.98
CA PHE A 129 -11.46 -9.63 -16.97
C PHE A 129 -11.02 -8.28 -16.41
N ILE A 130 -11.61 -7.16 -16.86
CA ILE A 130 -11.09 -5.82 -16.52
C ILE A 130 -11.15 -5.53 -15.02
N GLU A 131 -12.25 -5.90 -14.34
CA GLU A 131 -12.38 -5.72 -12.89
C GLU A 131 -11.31 -6.51 -12.14
N ASP A 132 -11.07 -7.77 -12.51
CA ASP A 132 -10.02 -8.59 -11.90
C ASP A 132 -8.62 -8.03 -12.17
N ALA A 133 -8.36 -7.53 -13.37
CA ALA A 133 -7.08 -6.94 -13.73
C ALA A 133 -6.80 -5.65 -12.93
N GLU A 134 -7.78 -4.76 -12.79
CA GLU A 134 -7.64 -3.54 -12.00
C GLU A 134 -7.51 -3.83 -10.51
N ALA A 135 -8.24 -4.82 -9.99
CA ALA A 135 -8.06 -5.28 -8.63
C ALA A 135 -6.64 -5.82 -8.37
N MET A 136 -6.10 -6.63 -9.31
CA MET A 136 -4.72 -7.12 -9.20
C MET A 136 -3.70 -5.99 -9.33
N LEU A 137 -3.93 -4.99 -10.17
CA LEU A 137 -3.05 -3.82 -10.31
C LEU A 137 -2.95 -3.03 -8.99
N ALA A 138 -4.09 -2.74 -8.35
CA ALA A 138 -4.12 -2.10 -7.04
C ALA A 138 -3.38 -2.94 -5.97
N MET A 139 -3.58 -4.26 -6.00
CA MET A 139 -2.88 -5.19 -5.10
C MET A 139 -1.37 -5.27 -5.37
N CYS A 140 -0.91 -5.16 -6.62
CA CYS A 140 0.52 -5.07 -6.92
C CYS A 140 1.16 -3.87 -6.21
N SER A 141 0.54 -2.69 -6.31
CA SER A 141 1.01 -1.48 -5.62
C SER A 141 1.03 -1.66 -4.09
N TYR A 142 0.03 -2.35 -3.51
CA TYR A 142 0.01 -2.67 -2.09
C TYR A 142 1.18 -3.57 -1.66
N TYR A 143 1.46 -4.64 -2.41
CA TYR A 143 2.55 -5.55 -2.08
C TYR A 143 3.94 -4.93 -2.29
N LEU A 144 4.07 -4.00 -3.22
CA LEU A 144 5.29 -3.24 -3.47
C LEU A 144 5.48 -2.07 -2.48
N ALA A 145 4.41 -1.66 -1.77
CA ALA A 145 4.46 -0.55 -0.82
C ALA A 145 5.41 -0.86 0.35
N PRO A 146 6.41 -0.01 0.60
CA PRO A 146 7.40 -0.26 1.64
C PRO A 146 6.86 0.04 3.05
N GLY A 147 7.66 -0.31 4.07
CA GLY A 147 7.38 0.08 5.44
C GLY A 147 7.50 1.61 5.66
N PRO A 148 6.99 2.14 6.80
CA PRO A 148 6.84 3.58 7.04
C PRO A 148 8.15 4.37 7.15
N THR A 149 9.32 3.70 7.25
CA THR A 149 10.63 4.37 7.32
C THR A 149 11.21 4.73 5.95
N ARG A 150 10.70 4.11 4.88
CA ARG A 150 11.16 4.32 3.50
C ARG A 150 10.28 5.36 2.79
N ASP A 151 10.59 5.65 1.53
CA ASP A 151 9.76 6.49 0.66
C ASP A 151 8.36 5.89 0.51
N GLN A 152 7.32 6.75 0.50
CA GLN A 152 5.92 6.33 0.53
C GLN A 152 5.17 6.63 -0.79
N THR A 153 5.90 6.90 -1.87
CA THR A 153 5.29 7.18 -3.18
C THR A 153 4.41 6.02 -3.64
N ILE A 154 4.92 4.78 -3.54
CA ILE A 154 4.16 3.58 -3.92
C ILE A 154 2.96 3.36 -2.98
N THR A 155 3.10 3.68 -1.68
CA THR A 155 1.98 3.61 -0.73
C THR A 155 0.85 4.56 -1.11
N THR A 156 1.19 5.79 -1.49
CA THR A 156 0.21 6.78 -1.97
C THR A 156 -0.44 6.31 -3.27
N GLN A 157 0.35 5.78 -4.21
CA GLN A 157 -0.18 5.22 -5.45
C GLN A 157 -1.15 4.05 -5.20
N ALA A 158 -0.84 3.17 -4.24
CA ALA A 158 -1.73 2.07 -3.86
C ALA A 158 -3.08 2.58 -3.30
N ILE A 159 -3.05 3.61 -2.46
CA ILE A 159 -4.29 4.24 -1.94
C ILE A 159 -5.13 4.80 -3.10
N ILE A 160 -4.50 5.51 -4.05
CA ILE A 160 -5.18 6.06 -5.23
C ILE A 160 -5.80 4.93 -6.05
N SER A 161 -5.03 3.88 -6.35
CA SER A 161 -5.52 2.75 -7.16
C SER A 161 -6.69 2.00 -6.51
N PHE A 162 -6.68 1.83 -5.18
CA PHE A 162 -7.82 1.26 -4.47
C PHE A 162 -9.03 2.19 -4.47
N SER A 163 -8.84 3.50 -4.31
CA SER A 163 -9.93 4.48 -4.33
C SER A 163 -10.59 4.53 -5.71
N GLU A 164 -9.79 4.56 -6.79
CA GLU A 164 -10.28 4.50 -8.16
C GLU A 164 -11.06 3.21 -8.46
N PHE A 165 -10.58 2.07 -7.91
CA PHE A 165 -11.29 0.80 -8.03
C PHE A 165 -12.66 0.84 -7.33
N ILE A 166 -12.72 1.33 -6.10
CA ILE A 166 -13.96 1.43 -5.33
C ILE A 166 -14.97 2.36 -6.02
N GLU A 167 -14.50 3.48 -6.57
CA GLU A 167 -15.33 4.43 -7.31
C GLU A 167 -15.91 3.80 -8.59
N ARG A 168 -15.10 3.02 -9.32
CA ARG A 168 -15.50 2.38 -10.57
C ARG A 168 -16.38 1.15 -10.39
N TYR A 169 -16.17 0.40 -9.31
CA TYR A 169 -16.87 -0.86 -9.01
C TYR A 169 -17.49 -0.86 -7.60
N PRO A 170 -18.49 0.03 -7.34
CA PRO A 170 -19.07 0.17 -5.98
C PRO A 170 -19.77 -1.10 -5.50
N ASP A 171 -20.28 -1.93 -6.40
CA ASP A 171 -20.97 -3.19 -6.07
C ASP A 171 -20.04 -4.41 -5.97
N SER A 172 -18.73 -4.21 -6.15
CA SER A 172 -17.75 -5.30 -6.08
C SER A 172 -17.63 -5.85 -4.66
N LYS A 173 -17.59 -7.17 -4.53
CA LYS A 173 -17.34 -7.86 -3.26
C LYS A 173 -15.98 -7.51 -2.62
N ARG A 174 -15.10 -6.81 -3.35
CA ARG A 174 -13.76 -6.40 -2.90
C ARG A 174 -13.75 -5.04 -2.18
N VAL A 175 -14.84 -4.26 -2.28
CA VAL A 175 -14.91 -2.89 -1.75
C VAL A 175 -14.57 -2.81 -0.27
N GLU A 176 -15.16 -3.65 0.57
CA GLU A 176 -14.87 -3.68 2.00
C GLU A 176 -13.40 -4.00 2.30
N ALA A 177 -12.86 -5.03 1.64
CA ALA A 177 -11.47 -5.43 1.82
C ALA A 177 -10.50 -4.31 1.38
N PHE A 178 -10.78 -3.63 0.27
CA PHE A 178 -9.94 -2.54 -0.24
C PHE A 178 -10.04 -1.28 0.63
N SER A 179 -11.21 -0.97 1.19
CA SER A 179 -11.38 0.11 2.18
C SER A 179 -10.52 -0.15 3.43
N ASN A 180 -10.46 -1.38 3.90
CA ASN A 180 -9.60 -1.77 5.02
C ASN A 180 -8.11 -1.62 4.67
N LEU A 181 -7.71 -1.95 3.43
CA LEU A 181 -6.33 -1.75 2.96
C LEU A 181 -5.96 -0.28 2.83
N ILE A 182 -6.87 0.57 2.37
CA ILE A 182 -6.67 2.04 2.35
C ILE A 182 -6.43 2.55 3.77
N THR A 183 -7.21 2.10 4.74
CA THR A 183 -7.04 2.46 6.16
C THR A 183 -5.66 2.03 6.66
N GLU A 184 -5.24 0.79 6.40
CA GLU A 184 -3.90 0.30 6.78
C GLU A 184 -2.77 1.14 6.16
N LEU A 185 -2.86 1.44 4.86
CA LEU A 185 -1.87 2.25 4.16
C LEU A 185 -1.83 3.69 4.69
N THR A 186 -2.98 4.26 5.00
CA THR A 186 -3.10 5.60 5.62
C THR A 186 -2.42 5.64 6.98
N GLU A 187 -2.57 4.60 7.80
CA GLU A 187 -1.84 4.50 9.08
C GLU A 187 -0.30 4.43 8.87
N ARG A 188 0.17 3.81 7.78
CA ARG A 188 1.62 3.86 7.43
C ARG A 188 2.07 5.30 7.12
N LEU A 189 1.26 6.08 6.41
CA LEU A 189 1.56 7.50 6.11
C LEU A 189 1.55 8.36 7.38
N LYS A 190 0.55 8.19 8.27
CA LYS A 190 0.50 8.85 9.58
C LYS A 190 1.77 8.56 10.40
N LYS A 191 2.16 7.28 10.45
CA LYS A 191 3.39 6.86 11.14
C LYS A 191 4.64 7.46 10.51
N LYS A 192 4.71 7.55 9.17
CA LYS A 192 5.83 8.21 8.47
C LYS A 192 5.95 9.67 8.85
N ALA A 193 4.85 10.41 8.85
CA ALA A 193 4.83 11.83 9.23
C ALA A 193 5.33 12.03 10.67
N TYR A 194 4.88 11.21 11.61
CA TYR A 194 5.38 11.20 12.98
C TYR A 194 6.87 10.89 13.06
N LEU A 195 7.36 9.84 12.42
CA LEU A 195 8.78 9.44 12.47
C LEU A 195 9.71 10.49 11.87
N ASN A 196 9.30 11.15 10.79
CA ASN A 196 10.05 12.26 10.20
C ASN A 196 10.18 13.42 11.19
N ALA A 197 9.09 13.81 11.83
CA ALA A 197 9.09 14.88 12.83
C ALA A 197 9.89 14.50 14.08
N TYR A 198 9.72 13.27 14.56
CA TYR A 198 10.46 12.73 15.71
C TYR A 198 11.98 12.72 15.49
N THR A 199 12.43 12.55 14.24
CA THR A 199 13.85 12.59 13.91
C THR A 199 14.49 13.93 14.26
N TYR A 200 13.80 15.06 14.01
CA TYR A 200 14.30 16.38 14.41
C TYR A 200 14.40 16.52 15.92
N TYR A 201 13.47 15.98 16.69
CA TYR A 201 13.56 15.93 18.15
C TYR A 201 14.78 15.12 18.63
N LYS A 202 14.98 13.93 18.07
CA LYS A 202 16.13 13.06 18.43
C LYS A 202 17.49 13.72 18.21
N ILE A 203 17.64 14.47 17.12
CA ILE A 203 18.88 15.21 16.83
C ILE A 203 18.91 16.60 17.49
N GLN A 204 18.00 16.86 18.46
CA GLN A 204 17.93 18.07 19.27
C GLN A 204 17.72 19.38 18.45
N ARG A 205 17.18 19.28 17.25
CA ARG A 205 16.79 20.42 16.43
C ARG A 205 15.37 20.88 16.81
N TYR A 206 15.21 21.33 18.06
CA TYR A 206 13.91 21.57 18.70
C TYR A 206 13.01 22.56 17.92
N LYS A 207 13.56 23.64 17.38
CA LYS A 207 12.79 24.57 16.53
C LYS A 207 12.19 23.87 15.32
N SER A 208 12.99 23.07 14.60
CA SER A 208 12.53 22.30 13.45
C SER A 208 11.58 21.16 13.86
N ALA A 209 11.80 20.55 15.03
CA ALA A 209 10.93 19.52 15.59
C ALA A 209 9.51 20.07 15.82
N VAL A 210 9.37 21.23 16.45
CA VAL A 210 8.04 21.86 16.68
C VAL A 210 7.31 22.10 15.36
N VAL A 211 8.00 22.64 14.35
CA VAL A 211 7.40 22.90 13.03
C VAL A 211 6.98 21.59 12.37
N ALA A 212 7.85 20.57 12.36
CA ALA A 212 7.57 19.28 11.72
C ALA A 212 6.43 18.52 12.44
N LEU A 213 6.39 18.56 13.78
CA LEU A 213 5.35 17.93 14.58
C LEU A 213 3.97 18.61 14.36
N ARG A 214 3.94 19.94 14.31
CA ARG A 214 2.72 20.70 13.98
C ARG A 214 2.24 20.39 12.56
N ASN A 215 3.14 20.29 11.60
CA ASN A 215 2.79 19.88 10.22
C ASN A 215 2.25 18.45 10.16
N ALA A 216 2.79 17.53 10.95
CA ALA A 216 2.27 16.14 11.03
C ALA A 216 0.82 16.13 11.58
N LEU A 217 0.51 16.92 12.60
CA LEU A 217 -0.87 17.07 13.11
C LEU A 217 -1.80 17.74 12.10
N LYS A 218 -1.30 18.72 11.35
CA LYS A 218 -2.09 19.40 10.32
C LYS A 218 -2.46 18.45 9.17
N LEU A 219 -1.52 17.60 8.76
CA LEU A 219 -1.75 16.62 7.70
C LEU A 219 -2.64 15.45 8.16
N TYR A 220 -2.48 15.02 9.40
CA TYR A 220 -3.19 13.87 9.97
C TYR A 220 -3.73 14.19 11.36
N PRO A 221 -4.83 14.95 11.48
CA PRO A 221 -5.41 15.34 12.78
C PRO A 221 -5.79 14.11 13.64
N GLU A 222 -6.33 13.07 12.99
CA GLU A 222 -6.78 11.82 13.63
C GLU A 222 -5.64 10.76 13.73
N THR A 223 -4.40 11.21 13.95
CA THR A 223 -3.29 10.26 14.10
C THR A 223 -3.31 9.58 15.45
N PRO A 224 -3.04 8.24 15.54
CA PRO A 224 -2.88 7.57 16.84
C PRO A 224 -1.66 8.04 17.63
N HIS A 225 -0.76 8.82 17.00
CA HIS A 225 0.40 9.42 17.66
C HIS A 225 0.14 10.83 18.20
N ARG A 226 -1.13 11.28 18.25
CA ARG A 226 -1.48 12.65 18.60
C ARG A 226 -1.00 13.06 19.98
N GLU A 227 -1.23 12.23 20.99
CA GLU A 227 -0.74 12.47 22.36
C GLU A 227 0.77 12.65 22.39
N GLU A 228 1.50 11.74 21.77
CA GLU A 228 2.97 11.78 21.73
C GLU A 228 3.49 13.00 20.98
N ILE A 229 2.85 13.38 19.88
CA ILE A 229 3.22 14.56 19.11
C ILE A 229 3.03 15.84 19.93
N LEU A 230 1.90 16.02 20.60
CA LEU A 230 1.64 17.20 21.44
C LEU A 230 2.61 17.25 22.63
N TYR A 231 2.89 16.11 23.27
CA TYR A 231 3.92 16.02 24.29
C TYR A 231 5.29 16.45 23.78
N LEU A 232 5.72 15.93 22.61
CA LEU A 232 7.00 16.30 22.02
C LEU A 232 7.09 17.77 21.61
N ILE A 233 5.97 18.39 21.22
CA ILE A 233 5.90 19.85 20.95
C ILE A 233 6.19 20.61 22.25
N ALA A 234 5.52 20.24 23.36
CA ALA A 234 5.70 20.91 24.64
C ALA A 234 7.16 20.77 25.16
N VAL A 235 7.71 19.56 25.13
CA VAL A 235 9.12 19.29 25.50
C VAL A 235 10.09 20.05 24.59
N SER A 236 9.84 20.07 23.27
CA SER A 236 10.71 20.78 22.32
C SER A 236 10.69 22.29 22.56
N ASN A 237 9.53 22.88 22.84
CA ASN A 237 9.43 24.31 23.20
C ASN A 237 10.19 24.62 24.47
N TYR A 238 10.05 23.78 25.52
CA TYR A 238 10.79 23.95 26.78
C TYR A 238 12.31 23.86 26.53
N ARG A 239 12.79 22.83 25.83
CA ARG A 239 14.23 22.66 25.51
C ARG A 239 14.74 23.83 24.65
N LEU A 240 13.91 24.33 23.75
CA LEU A 240 14.24 25.49 22.90
C LEU A 240 14.33 26.76 23.74
N ALA A 241 13.44 26.98 24.70
CA ALA A 241 13.49 28.13 25.58
C ALA A 241 14.75 28.12 26.44
N ASN A 242 15.03 27.00 27.13
CA ASN A 242 16.23 26.86 27.99
C ASN A 242 17.55 27.05 27.26
N ASN A 243 17.62 26.62 25.99
CA ASN A 243 18.83 26.74 25.17
C ASN A 243 18.89 28.06 24.38
N SER A 244 18.12 29.06 24.75
CA SER A 244 18.03 30.33 24.03
C SER A 244 18.79 31.44 24.74
N VAL A 245 19.17 32.44 23.96
CA VAL A 245 19.65 33.71 24.52
C VAL A 245 18.54 34.40 25.28
N GLU A 246 18.90 35.13 26.33
CA GLU A 246 17.96 35.74 27.29
C GLU A 246 16.87 36.61 26.61
N GLU A 247 17.26 37.37 25.59
CA GLU A 247 16.35 38.24 24.82
C GLU A 247 15.18 37.48 24.17
N LYS A 248 15.34 36.18 23.88
CA LYS A 248 14.35 35.32 23.23
C LYS A 248 13.67 34.32 24.17
N GLN A 249 14.17 34.20 25.39
CA GLN A 249 13.61 33.23 26.34
C GLN A 249 12.19 33.52 26.74
N GLY A 250 11.85 34.81 26.98
CA GLY A 250 10.51 35.20 27.37
C GLY A 250 9.44 34.77 26.36
N GLU A 251 9.61 35.12 25.07
CA GLU A 251 8.70 34.72 24.01
C GLU A 251 8.59 33.17 23.91
N ARG A 252 9.72 32.47 24.07
CA ARG A 252 9.75 31.00 23.96
C ARG A 252 9.11 30.29 25.14
N TYR A 253 9.21 30.86 26.35
CA TYR A 253 8.49 30.34 27.52
C TYR A 253 6.96 30.55 27.41
N LEU A 254 6.50 31.59 26.75
CA LEU A 254 5.06 31.71 26.41
C LEU A 254 4.60 30.58 25.50
N ASN A 255 5.43 30.18 24.50
CA ASN A 255 5.12 29.02 23.68
C ASN A 255 5.12 27.69 24.47
N VAL A 256 5.86 27.58 25.57
CA VAL A 256 5.77 26.42 26.50
C VAL A 256 4.40 26.38 27.15
N LEU A 257 3.92 27.54 27.65
CA LEU A 257 2.59 27.62 28.26
C LEU A 257 1.49 27.20 27.27
N ASP A 258 1.51 27.75 26.06
CA ASP A 258 0.51 27.42 25.02
C ASP A 258 0.50 25.94 24.68
N SER A 259 1.69 25.34 24.52
CA SER A 259 1.79 23.92 24.18
C SER A 259 1.38 23.02 25.34
N TYR A 260 1.65 23.42 26.60
CA TYR A 260 1.17 22.70 27.77
C TYR A 260 -0.35 22.71 27.85
N TYR A 261 -0.98 23.89 27.74
CA TYR A 261 -2.43 23.99 27.80
C TYR A 261 -3.11 23.25 26.66
N SER A 262 -2.55 23.29 25.46
CA SER A 262 -3.03 22.49 24.34
C SER A 262 -2.98 20.98 24.62
N PHE A 263 -1.89 20.50 25.25
CA PHE A 263 -1.73 19.12 25.63
C PHE A 263 -2.70 18.69 26.74
N ILE A 264 -2.77 19.46 27.83
CA ILE A 264 -3.54 19.05 29.03
C ILE A 264 -5.05 19.13 28.81
N ASN A 265 -5.51 20.04 27.95
CA ASN A 265 -6.91 20.15 27.57
C ASN A 265 -7.39 18.89 26.80
N GLU A 266 -6.50 18.30 26.02
CA GLU A 266 -6.84 17.12 25.21
C GLU A 266 -6.54 15.81 25.95
N PHE A 267 -5.46 15.78 26.75
CA PHE A 267 -5.00 14.59 27.47
C PHE A 267 -4.76 14.84 28.98
N PRO A 268 -5.81 15.12 29.78
CA PRO A 268 -5.68 15.49 31.18
C PRO A 268 -5.12 14.36 32.06
N GLU A 269 -5.37 13.09 31.68
CA GLU A 269 -4.94 11.90 32.43
C GLU A 269 -3.65 11.26 31.87
N SER A 270 -2.92 11.99 30.99
CA SER A 270 -1.69 11.48 30.41
C SER A 270 -0.61 11.20 31.45
N LYS A 271 0.14 10.12 31.22
CA LYS A 271 1.37 9.79 32.00
C LYS A 271 2.43 10.89 31.95
N HIS A 272 2.43 11.73 30.92
CA HIS A 272 3.37 12.83 30.69
C HIS A 272 3.03 14.10 31.45
N ARG A 273 1.86 14.17 32.07
CA ARG A 273 1.35 15.36 32.78
C ARG A 273 2.33 15.88 33.82
N LYS A 274 2.80 15.01 34.73
CA LYS A 274 3.69 15.41 35.85
C LYS A 274 5.02 16.02 35.35
N GLU A 275 5.54 15.53 34.24
CA GLU A 275 6.75 16.05 33.64
C GLU A 275 6.51 17.44 33.06
N LEU A 276 5.41 17.62 32.32
CA LEU A 276 5.05 18.91 31.73
C LEU A 276 4.67 19.95 32.79
N GLU A 277 4.05 19.55 33.92
CA GLU A 277 3.77 20.43 35.07
C GLU A 277 5.05 21.01 35.67
N ARG A 278 6.14 20.24 35.71
CA ARG A 278 7.44 20.77 36.12
C ARG A 278 7.96 21.81 35.14
N TYR A 279 7.89 21.56 33.85
CA TYR A 279 8.36 22.49 32.82
C TYR A 279 7.55 23.79 32.80
N ILE A 280 6.24 23.72 33.00
CA ILE A 280 5.40 24.93 33.08
C ILE A 280 5.66 25.73 34.33
N LYS A 281 5.94 25.08 35.46
CA LYS A 281 6.31 25.79 36.70
C LYS A 281 7.58 26.62 36.49
N GLU A 282 8.63 26.00 35.95
CA GLU A 282 9.88 26.69 35.64
C GLU A 282 9.69 27.84 34.63
N ALA A 283 8.81 27.63 33.62
CA ALA A 283 8.47 28.69 32.66
C ALA A 283 7.75 29.87 33.30
N LYS A 284 6.80 29.65 34.22
CA LYS A 284 6.08 30.69 34.96
C LYS A 284 7.03 31.47 35.89
N ASP A 285 7.83 30.71 36.66
CA ASP A 285 8.80 31.32 37.60
C ASP A 285 9.77 32.24 36.82
N TYR A 286 10.20 31.88 35.63
CA TYR A 286 11.04 32.73 34.77
C TYR A 286 10.31 33.97 34.30
N LEU A 287 9.08 33.81 33.81
CA LEU A 287 8.29 34.92 33.29
C LEU A 287 7.91 35.94 34.37
N ASP A 288 7.56 35.47 35.57
CA ASP A 288 7.22 36.30 36.71
C ASP A 288 8.44 37.11 37.17
N LYS A 289 9.59 36.49 37.29
CA LYS A 289 10.85 37.17 37.66
C LYS A 289 11.23 38.28 36.68
N ASN A 290 11.15 37.99 35.36
CA ASN A 290 11.54 38.99 34.35
C ASN A 290 10.47 40.10 34.17
N ASN A 291 9.19 39.88 34.50
CA ASN A 291 8.17 40.94 34.52
C ASN A 291 8.38 41.90 35.69
N ILE A 292 8.90 41.41 36.83
CA ILE A 292 9.24 42.29 37.98
C ILE A 292 10.44 43.15 37.63
N GLU A 293 11.46 42.64 36.96
CA GLU A 293 12.65 43.39 36.55
C GLU A 293 12.36 44.47 35.48
N LYS A 294 11.30 44.31 34.65
CA LYS A 294 10.88 45.31 33.67
C LYS A 294 9.99 46.41 34.25
N GLN A 295 9.51 46.26 35.49
CA GLN A 295 8.71 47.26 36.23
C GLN A 295 9.57 48.09 37.21
N GLN A 296 10.83 47.77 37.40
CA GLN A 296 11.84 48.54 38.12
C GLN A 296 12.73 49.28 37.12
#